data_096477ffe7c46eab4f67db94d8e0dc62
#
_entry.id   096477ffe7c46eab4f67db94d8e0dc62
#
_cell.length_a   1.000
_cell.length_b   1.000
_cell.length_c   1.000
_cell.angle_alpha   90.00
_cell.angle_beta   90.00
_cell.angle_gamma   90.00
#
_symmetry.space_group_name_H-M   'P 1'
#
loop_
_entity.id
_entity.type
_entity.pdbx_description
1 polymer ?
#
loop_
_entity_poly.entity_id
_entity_poly.type
_entity_poly.pdbx_seq_one_letter_code
_entity_poly.pdbx_strand_id
1 'polypeptide(L)'
;AFVNPSNMYSATIEGALAKGTDAYQGGVKYNNSCVFTAGFATLADGVAAVKKLVYEEKKITLSQLKRALENNFACEETLRKTLQSCVPKYGNDDDFADEIAADLAAFETKIVNLRPNARGGVYKSSIHSAMQFIWEGAKTSATPDGRRAGEELSKNASPSVGADKNGVTALISSALKLKPYAFSESFCLDVMLHPS
;
A
#
# COMPACT_ATOMS: atom_id res chain seq x y z
N ALA A 1 -10.05 23.92 -6.82
CA ALA A 1 -11.39 24.41 -6.68
C ALA A 1 -11.58 25.78 -7.33
N PHE A 2 -10.68 26.74 -7.15
CA PHE A 2 -10.76 28.04 -7.85
C PHE A 2 -10.71 27.92 -9.37
N VAL A 3 -9.97 26.94 -9.89
CA VAL A 3 -9.79 26.72 -11.33
C VAL A 3 -10.88 25.83 -11.90
N ASN A 4 -11.42 24.89 -11.10
CA ASN A 4 -12.42 23.94 -11.53
C ASN A 4 -13.42 23.67 -10.38
N PRO A 5 -14.41 24.55 -10.19
CA PRO A 5 -15.42 24.38 -9.16
C PRO A 5 -16.36 23.22 -9.50
N SER A 6 -16.82 22.53 -8.47
CA SER A 6 -17.73 21.38 -8.59
C SER A 6 -19.17 21.76 -8.25
N ASN A 7 -19.77 22.63 -9.07
CA ASN A 7 -21.07 23.24 -8.78
C ASN A 7 -22.20 22.23 -8.60
N MET A 8 -22.30 21.23 -9.49
CA MET A 8 -23.35 20.20 -9.39
C MET A 8 -23.20 19.35 -8.13
N TYR A 9 -21.96 18.95 -7.82
CA TYR A 9 -21.67 18.22 -6.58
C TYR A 9 -21.97 19.08 -5.34
N SER A 10 -21.52 20.34 -5.35
CA SER A 10 -21.74 21.28 -4.24
C SER A 10 -23.23 21.53 -3.97
N ALA A 11 -24.06 21.55 -5.01
CA ALA A 11 -25.51 21.74 -4.90
C ALA A 11 -26.23 20.54 -4.22
N THR A 12 -25.63 19.38 -4.20
CA THR A 12 -26.17 18.17 -3.53
C THR A 12 -25.77 18.04 -2.07
N ILE A 13 -24.90 18.94 -1.58
CA ILE A 13 -24.36 18.88 -0.22
C ILE A 13 -24.89 20.03 0.61
N GLU A 14 -25.68 19.71 1.64
CA GLU A 14 -26.35 20.68 2.52
C GLU A 14 -25.40 21.78 3.03
N GLY A 15 -24.21 21.42 3.54
CA GLY A 15 -23.27 22.39 4.06
C GLY A 15 -22.69 23.33 3.00
N ALA A 16 -22.46 22.86 1.79
CA ALA A 16 -21.97 23.65 0.67
C ALA A 16 -23.06 24.63 0.18
N LEU A 17 -24.30 24.13 0.05
CA LEU A 17 -25.45 24.93 -0.35
C LEU A 17 -25.77 26.04 0.65
N ALA A 18 -25.80 25.70 1.94
CA ALA A 18 -26.10 26.66 3.01
C ALA A 18 -25.06 27.79 3.14
N LYS A 19 -23.76 27.46 2.86
CA LYS A 19 -22.66 28.43 2.92
C LYS A 19 -22.44 29.19 1.61
N GLY A 20 -23.09 28.78 0.50
CA GLY A 20 -22.79 29.31 -0.83
C GLY A 20 -21.32 29.09 -1.24
N THR A 21 -20.68 28.02 -0.75
CA THR A 21 -19.25 27.76 -0.92
C THR A 21 -19.06 26.38 -1.56
N ASP A 22 -18.16 26.29 -2.55
CA ASP A 22 -17.86 25.02 -3.22
C ASP A 22 -17.41 23.94 -2.21
N ALA A 23 -17.88 22.70 -2.42
CA ALA A 23 -17.58 21.58 -1.55
C ALA A 23 -16.07 21.36 -1.36
N TYR A 24 -15.29 21.54 -2.42
CA TYR A 24 -13.82 21.41 -2.36
C TYR A 24 -13.10 22.66 -1.83
N GLN A 25 -13.85 23.74 -1.54
CA GLN A 25 -13.31 24.98 -0.95
C GLN A 25 -13.70 25.17 0.52
N GLY A 26 -14.16 24.13 1.19
CA GLY A 26 -14.56 24.20 2.58
C GLY A 26 -16.07 24.30 2.80
N GLY A 27 -16.87 24.14 1.77
CA GLY A 27 -18.33 24.13 1.88
C GLY A 27 -18.87 22.99 2.73
N VAL A 28 -18.24 21.84 2.70
CA VAL A 28 -18.67 20.64 3.43
C VAL A 28 -18.39 20.70 4.92
N LYS A 29 -19.09 19.88 5.70
CA LYS A 29 -18.89 19.76 7.15
C LYS A 29 -17.54 19.12 7.50
N TYR A 30 -17.12 18.11 6.72
CA TYR A 30 -15.88 17.37 6.92
C TYR A 30 -14.95 17.59 5.71
N ASN A 31 -13.93 18.43 5.86
CA ASN A 31 -12.97 18.79 4.82
C ASN A 31 -11.71 17.95 4.88
N ASN A 32 -11.85 16.63 5.06
CA ASN A 32 -10.71 15.75 5.18
C ASN A 32 -9.97 15.56 3.85
N SER A 33 -8.70 15.20 3.94
CA SER A 33 -7.86 14.80 2.81
C SER A 33 -7.40 13.37 3.02
N CYS A 34 -7.60 12.52 2.04
CA CYS A 34 -7.11 11.15 2.07
C CYS A 34 -5.66 11.11 1.59
N VAL A 35 -4.83 10.37 2.31
CA VAL A 35 -3.51 9.89 1.84
C VAL A 35 -3.64 8.38 1.71
N PHE A 36 -3.61 7.89 0.48
CA PHE A 36 -3.72 6.47 0.22
C PHE A 36 -2.36 5.86 -0.16
N THR A 37 -2.13 4.63 0.26
CA THR A 37 -0.95 3.86 -0.06
C THR A 37 -1.27 2.82 -1.13
N ALA A 38 -0.54 2.89 -2.25
CA ALA A 38 -0.55 1.88 -3.29
C ALA A 38 0.70 1.00 -3.18
N GLY A 39 0.52 -0.32 -3.27
CA GLY A 39 1.64 -1.26 -3.21
C GLY A 39 2.13 -1.55 -1.79
N PHE A 40 1.25 -1.51 -0.81
CA PHE A 40 1.60 -1.73 0.59
C PHE A 40 2.31 -3.07 0.83
N ALA A 41 1.73 -4.19 0.34
CA ALA A 41 2.35 -5.51 0.49
C ALA A 41 3.66 -5.64 -0.30
N THR A 42 3.75 -5.02 -1.49
CA THR A 42 5.02 -4.94 -2.25
C THR A 42 6.12 -4.27 -1.42
N LEU A 43 5.80 -3.19 -0.72
CA LEU A 43 6.74 -2.52 0.19
C LEU A 43 7.13 -3.42 1.36
N ALA A 44 6.15 -4.01 2.05
CA ALA A 44 6.39 -4.88 3.22
C ALA A 44 7.27 -6.08 2.84
N ASP A 45 6.93 -6.76 1.76
CA ASP A 45 7.70 -7.90 1.23
C ASP A 45 9.09 -7.50 0.76
N GLY A 46 9.24 -6.30 0.19
CA GLY A 46 10.54 -5.75 -0.18
C GLY A 46 11.42 -5.48 1.02
N VAL A 47 10.88 -4.90 2.09
CA VAL A 47 11.60 -4.69 3.36
C VAL A 47 11.96 -6.03 4.01
N ALA A 48 11.04 -7.01 4.01
CA ALA A 48 11.29 -8.36 4.51
C ALA A 48 12.45 -9.03 3.75
N ALA A 49 12.49 -8.89 2.43
CA ALA A 49 13.56 -9.44 1.61
C ALA A 49 14.93 -8.81 1.94
N VAL A 50 14.99 -7.50 2.06
CA VAL A 50 16.20 -6.78 2.45
C VAL A 50 16.66 -7.20 3.86
N LYS A 51 15.75 -7.20 4.84
CA LYS A 51 16.05 -7.60 6.21
C LYS A 51 16.63 -9.00 6.25
N LYS A 52 15.93 -9.97 5.65
CA LYS A 52 16.32 -11.39 5.71
C LYS A 52 17.61 -11.68 4.95
N LEU A 53 17.65 -11.34 3.65
CA LEU A 53 18.73 -11.81 2.78
C LEU A 53 20.00 -10.96 2.86
N VAL A 54 19.88 -9.66 3.14
CA VAL A 54 21.03 -8.76 3.22
C VAL A 54 21.58 -8.68 4.64
N TYR A 55 20.71 -8.46 5.64
CA TYR A 55 21.17 -8.16 6.99
C TYR A 55 21.25 -9.39 7.91
N GLU A 56 20.29 -10.30 7.87
CA GLU A 56 20.27 -11.47 8.75
C GLU A 56 21.09 -12.63 8.18
N GLU A 57 20.71 -13.12 7.00
CA GLU A 57 21.37 -14.28 6.38
C GLU A 57 22.66 -13.93 5.61
N LYS A 58 22.85 -12.66 5.27
CA LYS A 58 24.02 -12.15 4.52
C LYS A 58 24.29 -12.92 3.23
N LYS A 59 23.25 -13.43 2.58
CA LYS A 59 23.35 -14.17 1.32
C LYS A 59 23.70 -13.29 0.13
N ILE A 60 23.29 -12.03 0.19
CA ILE A 60 23.58 -11.02 -0.83
C ILE A 60 23.98 -9.71 -0.14
N THR A 61 24.77 -8.90 -0.82
CA THR A 61 25.06 -7.54 -0.38
C THR A 61 24.01 -6.56 -0.89
N LEU A 62 23.87 -5.42 -0.20
CA LEU A 62 22.98 -4.34 -0.66
C LEU A 62 23.38 -3.86 -2.06
N SER A 63 24.68 -3.80 -2.36
CA SER A 63 25.19 -3.41 -3.69
C SER A 63 24.81 -4.39 -4.78
N GLN A 64 24.83 -5.71 -4.49
CA GLN A 64 24.36 -6.73 -5.44
C GLN A 64 22.87 -6.59 -5.70
N LEU A 65 22.07 -6.45 -4.63
CA LEU A 65 20.63 -6.23 -4.76
C LEU A 65 20.33 -4.97 -5.58
N LYS A 66 20.97 -3.83 -5.24
CA LYS A 66 20.81 -2.58 -5.98
C LYS A 66 21.08 -2.75 -7.47
N ARG A 67 22.21 -3.38 -7.84
CA ARG A 67 22.55 -3.65 -9.25
C ARG A 67 21.49 -4.51 -9.94
N ALA A 68 20.99 -5.55 -9.26
CA ALA A 68 19.95 -6.42 -9.82
C ALA A 68 18.65 -5.64 -10.09
N LEU A 69 18.25 -4.75 -9.18
CA LEU A 69 17.08 -3.89 -9.33
C LEU A 69 17.25 -2.89 -10.49
N GLU A 70 18.39 -2.22 -10.55
CA GLU A 70 18.72 -1.25 -11.63
C GLU A 70 18.70 -1.90 -13.01
N ASN A 71 19.10 -3.17 -13.11
CA ASN A 71 19.07 -3.95 -14.33
C ASN A 71 17.77 -4.76 -14.53
N ASN A 72 16.74 -4.48 -13.75
CA ASN A 72 15.46 -5.21 -13.81
C ASN A 72 15.63 -6.75 -13.77
N PHE A 73 16.56 -7.22 -12.95
CA PHE A 73 16.94 -8.63 -12.82
C PHE A 73 17.47 -9.28 -14.12
N ALA A 74 17.90 -8.51 -15.11
CA ALA A 74 18.54 -9.07 -16.30
C ALA A 74 19.76 -9.90 -15.89
N CYS A 75 19.80 -11.15 -16.33
CA CYS A 75 20.81 -12.16 -15.95
C CYS A 75 20.86 -12.54 -14.45
N GLU A 76 19.92 -12.08 -13.64
CA GLU A 76 19.85 -12.35 -12.18
C GLU A 76 18.56 -13.11 -11.80
N GLU A 77 18.06 -13.98 -12.70
CA GLU A 77 16.78 -14.69 -12.50
C GLU A 77 16.80 -15.60 -11.26
N THR A 78 17.94 -16.19 -10.94
CA THR A 78 18.10 -17.00 -9.72
C THR A 78 17.91 -16.15 -8.47
N LEU A 79 18.50 -14.95 -8.43
CA LEU A 79 18.30 -14.01 -7.33
C LEU A 79 16.83 -13.59 -7.24
N ARG A 80 16.19 -13.25 -8.37
CA ARG A 80 14.78 -12.88 -8.42
C ARG A 80 13.89 -13.98 -7.82
N LYS A 81 14.08 -15.23 -8.24
CA LYS A 81 13.35 -16.38 -7.68
C LYS A 81 13.60 -16.56 -6.19
N THR A 82 14.82 -16.34 -5.73
CA THR A 82 15.15 -16.39 -4.29
C THR A 82 14.36 -15.32 -3.51
N LEU A 83 14.31 -14.08 -4.01
CA LEU A 83 13.52 -13.00 -3.42
C LEU A 83 12.03 -13.32 -3.35
N GLN A 84 11.50 -14.00 -4.36
CA GLN A 84 10.08 -14.39 -4.43
C GLN A 84 9.72 -15.57 -3.53
N SER A 85 10.60 -16.58 -3.40
CA SER A 85 10.24 -17.87 -2.81
C SER A 85 10.89 -18.18 -1.47
N CYS A 86 12.06 -17.59 -1.17
CA CYS A 86 12.81 -17.90 0.06
C CYS A 86 12.58 -16.90 1.20
N VAL A 87 11.77 -15.88 0.96
CA VAL A 87 11.42 -14.86 1.96
C VAL A 87 9.95 -15.00 2.31
N PRO A 88 9.58 -15.02 3.62
CA PRO A 88 8.18 -14.95 4.01
C PRO A 88 7.49 -13.75 3.40
N LYS A 89 6.23 -13.93 3.02
CA LYS A 89 5.41 -12.91 2.38
C LYS A 89 4.21 -12.56 3.26
N TYR A 90 3.87 -11.30 3.29
CA TYR A 90 2.64 -10.81 3.94
C TYR A 90 1.40 -11.53 3.38
N GLY A 91 0.45 -11.83 4.25
CA GLY A 91 -0.81 -12.49 3.91
C GLY A 91 -0.81 -14.01 4.14
N ASN A 92 0.21 -14.56 4.79
CA ASN A 92 0.36 -15.99 5.07
C ASN A 92 0.33 -16.34 6.57
N ASP A 93 -0.01 -15.40 7.45
CA ASP A 93 0.05 -15.53 8.91
C ASP A 93 1.47 -15.90 9.40
N ASP A 94 2.48 -15.32 8.76
CA ASP A 94 3.89 -15.47 9.12
C ASP A 94 4.34 -14.23 9.87
N ASP A 95 4.72 -14.38 11.13
CA ASP A 95 5.06 -13.26 12.01
C ASP A 95 6.22 -12.42 11.48
N PHE A 96 7.21 -13.02 10.80
CA PHE A 96 8.33 -12.26 10.24
C PHE A 96 7.89 -11.20 9.22
N ALA A 97 7.00 -11.56 8.31
CA ALA A 97 6.49 -10.65 7.28
C ALA A 97 5.42 -9.72 7.85
N ASP A 98 4.53 -10.26 8.69
CA ASP A 98 3.39 -9.55 9.24
C ASP A 98 3.78 -8.47 10.25
N GLU A 99 4.82 -8.69 11.08
CA GLU A 99 5.36 -7.67 11.99
C GLU A 99 5.94 -6.48 11.22
N ILE A 100 6.67 -6.73 10.13
CA ILE A 100 7.19 -5.67 9.26
C ILE A 100 6.01 -4.87 8.66
N ALA A 101 4.99 -5.57 8.16
CA ALA A 101 3.81 -4.92 7.61
C ALA A 101 3.07 -4.11 8.69
N ALA A 102 2.92 -4.65 9.91
CA ALA A 102 2.28 -3.96 11.03
C ALA A 102 3.04 -2.71 11.46
N ASP A 103 4.37 -2.76 11.50
CA ASP A 103 5.21 -1.60 11.81
C ASP A 103 5.08 -0.50 10.75
N LEU A 104 5.06 -0.86 9.47
CA LEU A 104 4.83 0.09 8.37
C LEU A 104 3.43 0.72 8.46
N ALA A 105 2.40 -0.07 8.73
CA ALA A 105 1.03 0.42 8.92
C ALA A 105 0.92 1.39 10.12
N ALA A 106 1.55 1.03 11.24
CA ALA A 106 1.59 1.88 12.42
C ALA A 106 2.35 3.19 12.17
N PHE A 107 3.45 3.14 11.42
CA PHE A 107 4.20 4.33 11.02
C PHE A 107 3.35 5.24 10.13
N GLU A 108 2.71 4.71 9.09
CA GLU A 108 1.85 5.49 8.19
C GLU A 108 0.72 6.17 8.95
N THR A 109 -0.05 5.42 9.72
CA THR A 109 -1.19 5.96 10.49
C THR A 109 -0.76 7.02 11.49
N LYS A 110 0.40 6.86 12.14
CA LYS A 110 0.98 7.83 13.08
C LYS A 110 1.37 9.15 12.40
N ILE A 111 1.94 9.11 11.20
CA ILE A 111 2.44 10.32 10.54
C ILE A 111 1.35 11.04 9.74
N VAL A 112 0.31 10.34 9.29
CA VAL A 112 -0.75 10.90 8.43
C VAL A 112 -1.92 11.40 9.25
N ASN A 113 -2.45 10.57 10.14
CA ASN A 113 -3.72 10.85 10.79
C ASN A 113 -3.72 12.11 11.63
N LEU A 114 -4.85 12.83 11.57
CA LEU A 114 -5.15 14.02 12.35
C LEU A 114 -4.25 15.24 12.09
N ARG A 115 -3.33 15.18 11.12
CA ARG A 115 -2.59 16.38 10.72
C ARG A 115 -3.52 17.37 10.03
N PRO A 116 -3.48 18.67 10.39
CA PRO A 116 -4.33 19.67 9.74
C PRO A 116 -4.05 19.75 8.23
N ASN A 117 -5.08 19.88 7.42
CA ASN A 117 -4.97 20.18 6.01
C ASN A 117 -5.29 21.67 5.70
N ALA A 118 -4.98 22.11 4.51
CA ALA A 118 -5.17 23.51 4.09
C ALA A 118 -6.64 23.94 3.97
N ARG A 119 -7.61 23.01 4.15
CA ARG A 119 -9.04 23.27 3.98
C ARG A 119 -9.82 23.27 5.30
N GLY A 120 -9.15 23.32 6.43
CA GLY A 120 -9.77 23.31 7.76
C GLY A 120 -10.24 21.95 8.24
N GLY A 121 -9.78 20.86 7.60
CA GLY A 121 -9.98 19.48 8.04
C GLY A 121 -8.65 18.82 8.42
N VAL A 122 -8.62 17.51 8.36
CA VAL A 122 -7.43 16.72 8.69
C VAL A 122 -7.07 15.74 7.56
N TYR A 123 -5.84 15.29 7.57
CA TYR A 123 -5.42 14.14 6.77
C TYR A 123 -5.87 12.84 7.44
N LYS A 124 -6.20 11.86 6.62
CA LYS A 124 -6.60 10.51 7.01
C LYS A 124 -5.85 9.49 6.16
N SER A 125 -5.31 8.46 6.81
CA SER A 125 -4.62 7.36 6.13
C SER A 125 -5.60 6.35 5.55
N SER A 126 -5.19 5.73 4.44
CA SER A 126 -5.98 4.74 3.72
C SER A 126 -5.07 3.72 3.03
N ILE A 127 -5.43 2.45 3.12
CA ILE A 127 -4.90 1.41 2.22
C ILE A 127 -6.01 1.02 1.25
N HIS A 128 -6.24 1.88 0.27
CA HIS A 128 -7.21 1.68 -0.81
C HIS A 128 -6.66 2.31 -2.09
N SER A 129 -6.11 1.51 -2.97
CA SER A 129 -5.39 1.99 -4.14
C SER A 129 -6.23 2.07 -5.42
N ALA A 130 -7.47 1.56 -5.43
CA ALA A 130 -8.31 1.46 -6.64
C ALA A 130 -7.51 0.95 -7.85
N MET A 131 -7.33 1.76 -8.89
CA MET A 131 -6.52 1.44 -10.08
C MET A 131 -5.06 1.94 -9.98
N GLN A 132 -4.70 2.65 -8.93
CA GLN A 132 -3.37 3.27 -8.79
C GLN A 132 -2.25 2.22 -8.72
N PHE A 133 -2.53 1.02 -8.19
CA PHE A 133 -1.55 -0.07 -8.12
C PHE A 133 -1.04 -0.46 -9.52
N ILE A 134 -1.86 -0.34 -10.57
CA ILE A 134 -1.47 -0.59 -11.97
C ILE A 134 -0.68 0.60 -12.52
N TRP A 135 -1.20 1.82 -12.38
CA TRP A 135 -0.61 3.02 -12.97
C TRP A 135 0.72 3.39 -12.32
N GLU A 136 0.81 3.27 -11.01
CA GLU A 136 2.06 3.51 -10.30
C GLU A 136 3.02 2.33 -10.48
N GLY A 137 2.52 1.10 -10.59
CA GLY A 137 3.33 -0.08 -10.95
C GLY A 137 4.03 0.09 -12.29
N ALA A 138 3.31 0.59 -13.29
CA ALA A 138 3.86 0.85 -14.63
C ALA A 138 5.04 1.85 -14.62
N LYS A 139 5.11 2.74 -13.62
CA LYS A 139 6.16 3.75 -13.47
C LYS A 139 7.25 3.33 -12.46
N THR A 140 6.99 2.29 -11.67
CA THR A 140 7.90 1.87 -10.60
C THR A 140 8.92 0.87 -11.13
N SER A 141 10.20 1.13 -10.82
CA SER A 141 11.31 0.21 -11.12
C SER A 141 11.13 -1.13 -10.40
N ALA A 142 12.00 -2.09 -10.68
CA ALA A 142 12.02 -3.38 -9.99
C ALA A 142 12.14 -3.20 -8.46
N THR A 143 11.52 -4.10 -7.70
CA THR A 143 11.44 -4.03 -6.24
C THR A 143 12.04 -5.25 -5.56
N PRO A 144 12.53 -5.12 -4.30
CA PRO A 144 13.27 -6.18 -3.62
C PRO A 144 12.45 -7.45 -3.30
N ASP A 145 11.13 -7.41 -3.43
CA ASP A 145 10.26 -8.59 -3.34
C ASP A 145 10.33 -9.53 -4.55
N GLY A 146 11.08 -9.12 -5.60
CA GLY A 146 11.25 -9.85 -6.85
C GLY A 146 10.32 -9.41 -7.98
N ARG A 147 9.55 -8.30 -7.81
CA ARG A 147 8.72 -7.69 -8.84
C ARG A 147 9.61 -6.99 -9.89
N ARG A 148 9.29 -7.15 -11.17
CA ARG A 148 9.98 -6.45 -12.26
C ARG A 148 9.46 -5.02 -12.44
N ALA A 149 10.26 -4.18 -13.08
CA ALA A 149 9.84 -2.85 -13.49
C ALA A 149 8.62 -2.94 -14.43
N GLY A 150 7.63 -2.07 -14.18
CA GLY A 150 6.43 -2.01 -14.99
C GLY A 150 5.32 -3.00 -14.63
N GLU A 151 5.59 -4.03 -13.83
CA GLU A 151 4.56 -4.91 -13.30
C GLU A 151 3.68 -4.16 -12.28
N GLU A 152 2.46 -4.63 -12.07
CA GLU A 152 1.56 -4.05 -11.06
C GLU A 152 2.14 -4.18 -9.64
N LEU A 153 1.80 -3.23 -8.78
CA LEU A 153 2.05 -3.31 -7.34
C LEU A 153 0.97 -4.16 -6.66
N SER A 154 1.14 -4.45 -5.37
CA SER A 154 0.07 -5.06 -4.59
C SER A 154 -1.15 -4.14 -4.50
N LYS A 155 -2.34 -4.73 -4.54
CA LYS A 155 -3.61 -4.02 -4.54
C LYS A 155 -4.15 -3.87 -3.12
N ASN A 156 -4.51 -2.65 -2.73
CA ASN A 156 -5.12 -2.38 -1.43
C ASN A 156 -4.28 -2.94 -0.26
N ALA A 157 -4.94 -3.51 0.77
CA ALA A 157 -4.29 -4.22 1.86
C ALA A 157 -4.03 -5.71 1.56
N SER A 158 -4.25 -6.14 0.31
CA SER A 158 -4.07 -7.53 -0.10
C SER A 158 -2.62 -7.85 -0.40
N PRO A 159 -2.19 -9.11 -0.27
CA PRO A 159 -0.87 -9.56 -0.69
C PRO A 159 -0.58 -9.28 -2.16
N SER A 160 0.68 -9.32 -2.53
CA SER A 160 1.07 -9.37 -3.94
C SER A 160 0.49 -10.60 -4.61
N VAL A 161 0.13 -10.50 -5.91
CA VAL A 161 -0.53 -11.58 -6.65
C VAL A 161 0.24 -12.90 -6.51
N GLY A 162 -0.46 -13.94 -6.04
CA GLY A 162 0.10 -15.29 -5.83
C GLY A 162 1.05 -15.42 -4.64
N ALA A 163 1.12 -14.42 -3.75
CA ALA A 163 1.91 -14.49 -2.52
C ALA A 163 1.16 -15.20 -1.37
N ASP A 164 -0.17 -15.16 -1.37
CA ASP A 164 -1.07 -15.74 -0.38
C ASP A 164 -1.28 -17.25 -0.60
N LYS A 165 -0.42 -18.07 -0.01
CA LYS A 165 -0.42 -19.53 -0.22
C LYS A 165 -1.13 -20.31 0.89
N ASN A 166 -1.35 -19.70 2.05
CA ASN A 166 -1.86 -20.36 3.26
C ASN A 166 -3.39 -20.23 3.42
N GLY A 167 -4.07 -19.74 2.37
CA GLY A 167 -5.52 -19.65 2.33
C GLY A 167 -6.10 -18.41 3.00
N VAL A 168 -7.42 -18.25 2.88
CA VAL A 168 -8.13 -17.02 3.27
C VAL A 168 -8.05 -16.71 4.77
N THR A 169 -8.01 -17.73 5.63
CA THR A 169 -7.90 -17.51 7.08
C THR A 169 -6.57 -16.87 7.44
N ALA A 170 -5.46 -17.36 6.87
CA ALA A 170 -4.14 -16.78 7.08
C ALA A 170 -4.06 -15.33 6.53
N LEU A 171 -4.67 -15.09 5.37
CA LEU A 171 -4.78 -13.75 4.79
C LEU A 171 -5.49 -12.78 5.76
N ILE A 172 -6.64 -13.19 6.31
CA ILE A 172 -7.39 -12.36 7.25
C ILE A 172 -6.58 -12.14 8.54
N SER A 173 -5.93 -13.18 9.08
CA SER A 173 -5.06 -13.05 10.25
C SER A 173 -3.96 -12.03 10.05
N SER A 174 -3.23 -12.09 8.93
CA SER A 174 -2.21 -11.09 8.56
C SER A 174 -2.80 -9.67 8.46
N ALA A 175 -3.95 -9.52 7.80
CA ALA A 175 -4.60 -8.22 7.65
C ALA A 175 -5.04 -7.62 8.99
N LEU A 176 -5.49 -8.43 9.93
CA LEU A 176 -5.89 -7.97 11.27
C LEU A 176 -4.70 -7.45 12.08
N LYS A 177 -3.49 -7.99 11.89
CA LYS A 177 -2.26 -7.49 12.53
C LYS A 177 -1.92 -6.04 12.14
N LEU A 178 -2.37 -5.57 10.96
CA LEU A 178 -2.22 -4.18 10.52
C LEU A 178 -3.10 -3.19 11.29
N LYS A 179 -3.98 -3.66 12.15
CA LYS A 179 -4.96 -2.85 12.90
C LYS A 179 -5.84 -1.99 11.97
N PRO A 180 -6.74 -2.60 11.18
CA PRO A 180 -7.58 -1.92 10.20
C PRO A 180 -8.31 -0.68 10.72
N TYR A 181 -8.69 -0.68 12.00
CA TYR A 181 -9.37 0.42 12.67
C TYR A 181 -8.50 1.69 12.82
N ALA A 182 -7.19 1.58 12.68
CA ALA A 182 -6.27 2.73 12.74
C ALA A 182 -6.25 3.53 11.43
N PHE A 183 -6.69 2.94 10.32
CA PHE A 183 -6.84 3.62 9.04
C PHE A 183 -8.15 4.41 9.03
N SER A 184 -8.04 5.70 9.26
CA SER A 184 -9.19 6.56 9.54
C SER A 184 -10.04 6.91 8.32
N GLU A 185 -9.59 6.60 7.11
CA GLU A 185 -10.38 6.77 5.87
C GLU A 185 -10.89 5.43 5.34
N SER A 186 -10.01 4.51 4.96
CA SER A 186 -10.42 3.19 4.48
C SER A 186 -9.32 2.14 4.59
N PHE A 187 -9.75 0.90 4.76
CA PHE A 187 -8.92 -0.30 4.71
C PHE A 187 -9.67 -1.33 3.87
N CYS A 188 -9.16 -1.62 2.67
CA CYS A 188 -9.80 -2.55 1.75
C CYS A 188 -8.96 -3.82 1.63
N LEU A 189 -9.59 -4.97 1.84
CA LEU A 189 -8.99 -6.30 1.64
C LEU A 189 -9.75 -7.00 0.52
N ASP A 190 -9.05 -7.30 -0.57
CA ASP A 190 -9.60 -8.14 -1.65
C ASP A 190 -9.28 -9.60 -1.32
N VAL A 191 -10.28 -10.44 -1.41
CA VAL A 191 -10.15 -11.88 -1.20
C VAL A 191 -10.49 -12.59 -2.51
N MET A 192 -9.57 -13.39 -3.03
CA MET A 192 -9.80 -14.20 -4.21
C MET A 192 -10.15 -15.64 -3.81
N LEU A 193 -11.33 -16.07 -4.19
CA LEU A 193 -11.78 -17.45 -4.00
C LEU A 193 -11.78 -18.14 -5.35
N HIS A 194 -11.04 -19.22 -5.46
CA HIS A 194 -11.10 -20.07 -6.65
C HIS A 194 -12.23 -21.09 -6.48
N PRO A 195 -13.15 -21.23 -7.44
CA PRO A 195 -14.11 -22.31 -7.40
C PRO A 195 -13.37 -23.64 -7.47
N SER A 196 -13.72 -24.56 -6.57
CA SER A 196 -13.20 -25.94 -6.51
C SER A 196 -13.78 -26.78 -7.64
#